data_b398dea1c731a4686d10d6417becbc79
#
_entry.id   b398dea1c731a4686d10d6417becbc79
#
_cell.length_a   1.000
_cell.length_b   1.000
_cell.length_c   1.000
_cell.angle_alpha   90.00
_cell.angle_beta   90.00
_cell.angle_gamma   90.00
#
_symmetry.space_group_name_H-M   'P 1'
#
loop_
_entity.id
_entity.type
_entity.pdbx_description
1 polymer ?
#
loop_
_entity_poly.entity_id
_entity_poly.type
_entity_poly.pdbx_seq_one_letter_code
_entity_poly.pdbx_strand_id
1 'polypeptide(L)'
;MKVALGQPALPVDFNLPRQVTEIKGRDNETYLQFTSHMVTFYEQTYGEHSRFFMALKNAKLIGSKCDKCGNVMVPAATWHCPNCNFAEMKEIELPHEGKLAQTAPITIFPSASFIGDAPFARGYVDVAKDAPVASYLMARLRTTTGLERPGIFVKGTELKLVFEDERQGSIRDIFFVPMSEIPEKLRNKKPLFASDLDFASPNPPEVKRDPAKAKVKDDALAAMKQLSADVEKSRRAQADLSNRTYVLGIKTAGGDFTLRVAGARLAVEDGLPAKADFVLVAEDPAVFSAWVNDGSLTDAAVEGALWLPNKEAFQVLPALDRLPRSTRRDLRDKK
;
A
#
# COMPACT_ATOMS: atom_id res chain seq x y z
N MET A 1 -27.35 -33.25 -10.45
CA MET A 1 -26.87 -32.21 -11.35
C MET A 1 -25.40 -32.50 -11.61
N LYS A 2 -25.00 -33.01 -12.78
CA LYS A 2 -23.59 -33.19 -13.13
C LYS A 2 -23.08 -31.82 -13.59
N VAL A 3 -22.32 -31.14 -12.75
CA VAL A 3 -21.56 -30.00 -13.17
C VAL A 3 -20.42 -30.53 -14.05
N ALA A 4 -20.53 -30.35 -15.35
CA ALA A 4 -19.41 -30.50 -16.24
C ALA A 4 -18.39 -29.42 -15.90
N LEU A 5 -17.41 -29.75 -15.07
CA LEU A 5 -16.22 -28.96 -14.91
C LEU A 5 -15.52 -28.99 -16.26
N GLY A 6 -15.70 -27.93 -17.05
CA GLY A 6 -14.89 -27.69 -18.23
C GLY A 6 -13.44 -27.63 -17.79
N GLN A 7 -12.68 -28.68 -18.03
CA GLN A 7 -11.24 -28.56 -17.87
C GLN A 7 -10.76 -27.54 -18.90
N PRO A 8 -10.05 -26.49 -18.49
CA PRO A 8 -9.41 -25.62 -19.45
C PRO A 8 -8.53 -26.50 -20.31
N ALA A 9 -8.67 -26.37 -21.63
CA ALA A 9 -7.82 -27.08 -22.57
C ALA A 9 -6.38 -26.54 -22.38
N LEU A 10 -5.60 -27.21 -21.53
CA LEU A 10 -4.18 -26.98 -21.47
C LEU A 10 -3.57 -27.39 -22.81
N PRO A 11 -2.64 -26.62 -23.37
CA PRO A 11 -1.88 -27.05 -24.54
C PRO A 11 -1.27 -28.43 -24.23
N VAL A 12 -1.38 -29.36 -25.18
CA VAL A 12 -1.05 -30.79 -25.02
C VAL A 12 0.42 -31.02 -24.63
N ASP A 13 1.30 -30.03 -24.85
CA ASP A 13 2.73 -30.08 -24.57
C ASP A 13 3.14 -29.19 -23.37
N PHE A 14 2.52 -29.40 -22.22
CA PHE A 14 2.89 -28.69 -20.98
C PHE A 14 4.11 -29.32 -20.27
N ASN A 15 4.97 -29.99 -21.01
CA ASN A 15 6.24 -30.50 -20.48
C ASN A 15 7.30 -29.40 -20.57
N LEU A 16 7.15 -28.36 -19.75
CA LEU A 16 8.12 -27.28 -19.71
C LEU A 16 9.37 -27.77 -18.95
N PRO A 17 10.51 -27.89 -19.63
CA PRO A 17 11.70 -28.42 -18.99
C PRO A 17 12.17 -27.48 -17.89
N ARG A 18 12.61 -28.04 -16.77
CA ARG A 18 13.38 -27.31 -15.78
C ARG A 18 14.72 -27.01 -16.42
N GLN A 19 15.01 -25.75 -16.56
CA GLN A 19 16.24 -25.30 -17.21
C GLN A 19 17.09 -24.50 -16.25
N VAL A 20 18.36 -24.85 -16.18
CA VAL A 20 19.38 -24.07 -15.47
C VAL A 20 20.26 -23.45 -16.54
N THR A 21 20.39 -22.14 -16.55
CA THR A 21 21.21 -21.39 -17.48
C THR A 21 22.16 -20.46 -16.73
N GLU A 22 23.32 -20.19 -17.34
CA GLU A 22 24.20 -19.15 -16.84
C GLU A 22 23.74 -17.78 -17.34
N ILE A 23 23.67 -16.83 -16.44
CA ILE A 23 23.36 -15.44 -16.76
C ILE A 23 24.41 -14.52 -16.18
N LYS A 24 24.61 -13.38 -16.81
CA LYS A 24 25.41 -12.29 -16.24
C LYS A 24 24.55 -11.41 -15.35
N GLY A 25 24.92 -11.29 -14.10
CA GLY A 25 24.33 -10.35 -13.17
C GLY A 25 24.71 -8.90 -13.50
N ARG A 26 24.07 -7.98 -12.78
CA ARG A 26 24.30 -6.53 -12.92
C ARG A 26 25.73 -6.11 -12.56
N ASP A 27 26.39 -6.92 -11.76
CA ASP A 27 27.79 -6.81 -11.30
C ASP A 27 28.80 -7.45 -12.28
N ASN A 28 28.31 -7.99 -13.40
CA ASN A 28 29.06 -8.76 -14.38
C ASN A 28 29.55 -10.14 -13.88
N GLU A 29 29.15 -10.55 -12.67
CA GLU A 29 29.39 -11.89 -12.14
C GLU A 29 28.48 -12.91 -12.85
N THR A 30 28.90 -14.17 -12.86
CA THR A 30 28.12 -15.27 -13.42
C THR A 30 27.21 -15.84 -12.33
N TYR A 31 25.93 -15.94 -12.62
CA TYR A 31 24.92 -16.55 -11.76
C TYR A 31 24.24 -17.69 -12.49
N LEU A 32 23.78 -18.68 -11.75
CA LEU A 32 22.90 -19.72 -12.26
C LEU A 32 21.46 -19.26 -12.11
N GLN A 33 20.74 -19.21 -13.21
CA GLN A 33 19.31 -18.97 -13.24
C GLN A 33 18.57 -20.30 -13.39
N PHE A 34 17.72 -20.60 -12.43
CA PHE A 34 16.82 -21.73 -12.49
C PHE A 34 15.46 -21.25 -12.97
N THR A 35 14.97 -21.80 -14.07
CA THR A 35 13.64 -21.54 -14.58
C THR A 35 12.72 -22.72 -14.25
N SER A 36 11.66 -22.44 -13.50
CA SER A 36 10.58 -23.39 -13.22
C SER A 36 9.26 -22.73 -13.64
N HIS A 37 8.51 -23.42 -14.47
CA HIS A 37 7.19 -22.99 -14.87
C HIS A 37 6.17 -23.58 -13.91
N MET A 38 5.33 -22.75 -13.32
CA MET A 38 4.21 -23.17 -12.51
C MET A 38 2.97 -22.42 -12.99
N VAL A 39 1.99 -23.17 -13.49
CA VAL A 39 0.70 -22.63 -13.91
C VAL A 39 -0.36 -23.19 -13.02
N THR A 40 -1.11 -22.33 -12.35
CA THR A 40 -2.19 -22.71 -11.46
C THR A 40 -3.46 -21.99 -11.90
N PHE A 41 -4.47 -22.77 -12.25
CA PHE A 41 -5.81 -22.27 -12.51
C PHE A 41 -6.71 -22.61 -11.33
N TYR A 42 -7.34 -21.60 -10.75
CA TYR A 42 -8.36 -21.76 -9.74
C TYR A 42 -9.71 -21.35 -10.31
N GLU A 43 -10.61 -22.30 -10.41
CA GLU A 43 -12.03 -22.07 -10.63
C GLU A 43 -12.77 -22.52 -9.38
N GLN A 44 -13.31 -21.57 -8.62
CA GLN A 44 -14.08 -21.90 -7.43
C GLN A 44 -15.27 -20.96 -7.29
N THR A 45 -16.35 -21.47 -6.75
CA THR A 45 -17.50 -20.66 -6.35
C THR A 45 -17.28 -20.11 -4.94
N TYR A 46 -17.91 -19.00 -4.62
CA TYR A 46 -17.96 -18.54 -3.24
C TYR A 46 -18.85 -19.43 -2.34
N GLY A 47 -19.52 -20.43 -2.91
CA GLY A 47 -20.42 -21.32 -2.18
C GLY A 47 -21.51 -20.51 -1.47
N GLU A 48 -21.69 -20.76 -0.19
CA GLU A 48 -22.69 -20.08 0.65
C GLU A 48 -22.42 -18.57 0.79
N HIS A 49 -21.17 -18.14 0.71
CA HIS A 49 -20.78 -16.73 0.73
C HIS A 49 -21.21 -15.95 -0.52
N SER A 50 -21.69 -16.63 -1.56
CA SER A 50 -22.16 -15.98 -2.79
C SER A 50 -23.22 -14.93 -2.53
N ARG A 51 -24.09 -15.14 -1.53
CA ARG A 51 -25.10 -14.15 -1.12
C ARG A 51 -24.48 -12.86 -0.62
N PHE A 52 -23.45 -12.98 0.21
CA PHE A 52 -22.71 -11.82 0.73
C PHE A 52 -22.06 -11.02 -0.40
N PHE A 53 -21.35 -11.67 -1.30
CA PHE A 53 -20.70 -11.01 -2.43
C PHE A 53 -21.69 -10.42 -3.44
N MET A 54 -22.82 -11.09 -3.65
CA MET A 54 -23.90 -10.53 -4.45
C MET A 54 -24.53 -9.29 -3.80
N ALA A 55 -24.66 -9.27 -2.48
CA ALA A 55 -25.11 -8.09 -1.75
C ALA A 55 -24.10 -6.93 -1.91
N LEU A 56 -22.79 -7.18 -1.78
CA LEU A 56 -21.78 -6.14 -2.03
C LEU A 56 -21.87 -5.58 -3.45
N LYS A 57 -22.06 -6.45 -4.46
CA LYS A 57 -22.29 -6.02 -5.85
C LYS A 57 -23.48 -5.08 -5.98
N ASN A 58 -24.51 -5.28 -5.17
CA ASN A 58 -25.73 -4.47 -5.11
C ASN A 58 -25.68 -3.35 -4.06
N ALA A 59 -24.49 -2.98 -3.62
CA ALA A 59 -24.23 -1.93 -2.63
C ALA A 59 -24.96 -2.13 -1.28
N LYS A 60 -25.05 -3.37 -0.83
CA LYS A 60 -25.60 -3.77 0.47
C LYS A 60 -24.55 -4.50 1.30
N LEU A 61 -24.52 -4.22 2.60
CA LEU A 61 -23.75 -5.01 3.56
C LEU A 61 -24.72 -5.89 4.34
N ILE A 62 -24.54 -7.20 4.28
CA ILE A 62 -25.39 -8.16 4.98
C ILE A 62 -24.57 -9.00 5.96
N GLY A 63 -25.26 -9.47 7.01
CA GLY A 63 -24.75 -10.44 7.96
C GLY A 63 -25.79 -11.51 8.22
N SER A 64 -25.40 -12.57 8.93
CA SER A 64 -26.30 -13.61 9.40
C SER A 64 -26.52 -13.46 10.90
N LYS A 65 -27.76 -13.30 11.36
CA LYS A 65 -28.12 -13.15 12.76
C LYS A 65 -28.82 -14.38 13.30
N CYS A 66 -28.38 -14.87 14.45
CA CYS A 66 -29.02 -15.96 15.16
C CYS A 66 -30.25 -15.48 15.94
N ASP A 67 -31.40 -16.06 15.70
CA ASP A 67 -32.64 -15.73 16.42
C ASP A 67 -32.59 -16.12 17.89
N LYS A 68 -31.76 -17.11 18.28
CA LYS A 68 -31.69 -17.63 19.65
C LYS A 68 -30.79 -16.81 20.55
N CYS A 69 -29.58 -16.43 20.09
CA CYS A 69 -28.58 -15.72 20.92
C CYS A 69 -28.26 -14.30 20.44
N GLY A 70 -28.84 -13.87 19.32
CA GLY A 70 -28.56 -12.56 18.75
C GLY A 70 -27.18 -12.39 18.11
N ASN A 71 -26.36 -13.44 18.06
CA ASN A 71 -25.04 -13.39 17.45
C ASN A 71 -25.14 -13.04 15.96
N VAL A 72 -24.22 -12.20 15.48
CA VAL A 72 -24.15 -11.77 14.07
C VAL A 72 -22.83 -12.22 13.49
N MET A 73 -22.86 -12.89 12.35
CA MET A 73 -21.67 -13.32 11.61
C MET A 73 -21.53 -12.54 10.33
N VAL A 74 -20.30 -12.11 10.04
CA VAL A 74 -19.90 -11.41 8.82
C VAL A 74 -18.60 -12.03 8.33
N PRO A 75 -18.51 -12.42 7.05
CA PRO A 75 -19.55 -12.36 5.99
C PRO A 75 -20.75 -13.24 6.29
N ALA A 76 -21.90 -12.85 5.73
CA ALA A 76 -23.12 -13.66 5.81
C ALA A 76 -22.95 -14.95 5.01
N ALA A 77 -22.78 -16.04 5.70
CA ALA A 77 -22.57 -17.33 5.05
C ALA A 77 -23.01 -18.50 5.92
N THR A 78 -23.41 -18.23 7.13
CA THR A 78 -23.64 -19.26 8.11
C THR A 78 -25.12 -19.58 8.16
N TRP A 79 -25.47 -20.82 7.90
CA TRP A 79 -26.84 -21.32 8.00
C TRP A 79 -27.21 -21.60 9.44
N HIS A 80 -26.20 -21.91 10.26
CA HIS A 80 -26.37 -22.34 11.64
C HIS A 80 -25.43 -21.58 12.56
N CYS A 81 -25.93 -21.20 13.72
CA CYS A 81 -25.15 -20.53 14.76
C CYS A 81 -24.24 -21.53 15.49
N PRO A 82 -22.92 -21.36 15.43
CA PRO A 82 -22.00 -22.26 16.11
C PRO A 82 -22.12 -22.20 17.65
N ASN A 83 -22.61 -21.07 18.18
CA ASN A 83 -22.76 -20.86 19.62
C ASN A 83 -24.06 -21.44 20.21
N CYS A 84 -25.02 -21.84 19.38
CA CYS A 84 -26.35 -22.27 19.79
C CYS A 84 -26.73 -23.66 19.30
N ASN A 85 -25.79 -24.60 19.23
CA ASN A 85 -26.05 -25.96 18.75
C ASN A 85 -26.78 -25.96 17.39
N PHE A 86 -26.24 -25.20 16.44
CA PHE A 86 -26.74 -25.13 15.07
C PHE A 86 -28.15 -24.52 14.93
N ALA A 87 -28.54 -23.58 15.83
CA ALA A 87 -29.77 -22.81 15.60
C ALA A 87 -29.70 -22.05 14.26
N GLU A 88 -30.86 -21.91 13.60
CA GLU A 88 -30.94 -21.19 12.33
C GLU A 88 -30.48 -19.74 12.46
N MET A 89 -29.91 -19.24 11.37
CA MET A 89 -29.50 -17.84 11.23
C MET A 89 -30.25 -17.19 10.07
N LYS A 90 -30.66 -15.95 10.28
CA LYS A 90 -31.37 -15.15 9.28
C LYS A 90 -30.47 -14.07 8.70
N GLU A 91 -30.58 -13.82 7.42
CA GLU A 91 -29.94 -12.72 6.76
C GLU A 91 -30.51 -11.39 7.26
N ILE A 92 -29.62 -10.47 7.62
CA ILE A 92 -29.95 -9.11 8.04
C ILE A 92 -29.09 -8.10 7.28
N GLU A 93 -29.60 -6.92 7.03
CA GLU A 93 -28.81 -5.81 6.54
C GLU A 93 -28.08 -5.13 7.71
N LEU A 94 -26.79 -4.88 7.53
CA LEU A 94 -25.92 -4.27 8.54
C LEU A 94 -25.76 -2.77 8.31
N PRO A 95 -25.38 -2.01 9.35
CA PRO A 95 -25.03 -0.61 9.19
C PRO A 95 -23.80 -0.45 8.27
N HIS A 96 -23.78 0.67 7.53
CA HIS A 96 -22.62 1.03 6.69
C HIS A 96 -21.57 1.84 7.47
N GLU A 97 -21.36 1.44 8.71
CA GLU A 97 -20.38 2.04 9.63
C GLU A 97 -19.87 0.97 10.58
N GLY A 98 -18.72 1.22 11.17
CA GLY A 98 -18.14 0.30 12.14
C GLY A 98 -16.98 0.91 12.89
N LYS A 99 -16.36 0.12 13.76
CA LYS A 99 -15.16 0.52 14.50
C LYS A 99 -14.00 -0.40 14.18
N LEU A 100 -12.81 0.16 14.06
CA LEU A 100 -11.61 -0.61 13.86
C LEU A 100 -11.29 -1.43 15.13
N ALA A 101 -11.27 -2.76 14.99
CA ALA A 101 -11.10 -3.68 16.12
C ALA A 101 -9.68 -3.65 16.71
N GLN A 102 -8.69 -3.39 15.87
CA GLN A 102 -7.28 -3.27 16.24
C GLN A 102 -6.58 -2.29 15.32
N THR A 103 -5.46 -1.72 15.76
CA THR A 103 -4.65 -0.85 14.93
C THR A 103 -4.19 -1.59 13.66
N ALA A 104 -4.45 -1.01 12.51
CA ALA A 104 -4.13 -1.62 11.22
C ALA A 104 -2.69 -1.27 10.81
N PRO A 105 -1.89 -2.27 10.41
CA PRO A 105 -0.58 -2.03 9.84
C PRO A 105 -0.70 -1.46 8.42
N ILE A 106 0.31 -0.70 8.02
CA ILE A 106 0.47 -0.27 6.63
C ILE A 106 1.35 -1.30 5.91
N THR A 107 0.84 -1.83 4.82
CA THR A 107 1.57 -2.79 3.99
C THR A 107 2.35 -2.05 2.92
N ILE A 108 3.69 -2.15 2.98
CA ILE A 108 4.62 -1.47 2.07
C ILE A 108 5.30 -2.43 1.09
N PHE A 109 5.47 -3.69 1.47
CA PHE A 109 6.06 -4.74 0.64
C PHE A 109 5.11 -5.94 0.49
N PRO A 110 4.04 -5.78 -0.29
CA PRO A 110 3.12 -6.90 -0.53
C PRO A 110 3.70 -7.90 -1.54
N SER A 111 3.00 -9.01 -1.72
CA SER A 111 3.30 -9.94 -2.83
C SER A 111 3.18 -9.24 -4.19
N ALA A 112 3.82 -9.82 -5.22
CA ALA A 112 3.92 -9.23 -6.55
C ALA A 112 2.57 -8.80 -7.15
N SER A 113 1.49 -9.55 -6.87
CA SER A 113 0.13 -9.23 -7.34
C SER A 113 -0.49 -7.96 -6.74
N PHE A 114 0.06 -7.45 -5.64
CA PHE A 114 -0.45 -6.26 -4.93
C PHE A 114 0.56 -5.12 -4.87
N ILE A 115 1.70 -5.24 -5.55
CA ILE A 115 2.77 -4.24 -5.46
C ILE A 115 2.34 -2.86 -5.98
N GLY A 116 1.44 -2.83 -6.97
CA GLY A 116 0.87 -1.59 -7.49
C GLY A 116 -0.11 -0.89 -6.54
N ASP A 117 -0.61 -1.61 -5.53
CA ASP A 117 -1.54 -1.04 -4.54
C ASP A 117 -0.80 -0.40 -3.34
N ALA A 118 0.50 -0.73 -3.14
CA ALA A 118 1.27 -0.25 -2.00
C ALA A 118 1.56 1.26 -2.07
N PRO A 119 1.59 1.96 -0.92
CA PRO A 119 1.22 1.46 0.41
C PRO A 119 -0.30 1.33 0.57
N PHE A 120 -0.75 0.38 1.36
CA PHE A 120 -2.16 0.24 1.70
C PHE A 120 -2.36 -0.29 3.12
N ALA A 121 -3.53 0.01 3.71
CA ALA A 121 -3.94 -0.53 4.98
C ALA A 121 -5.13 -1.48 4.81
N ARG A 122 -5.15 -2.53 5.64
CA ARG A 122 -6.29 -3.44 5.83
C ARG A 122 -6.50 -3.63 7.33
N GLY A 123 -7.75 -3.72 7.72
CA GLY A 123 -8.08 -3.90 9.13
C GLY A 123 -9.35 -4.70 9.33
N TYR A 124 -9.50 -5.19 10.55
CA TYR A 124 -10.72 -5.84 11.01
C TYR A 124 -11.68 -4.79 11.53
N VAL A 125 -12.82 -4.65 10.88
CA VAL A 125 -13.85 -3.67 11.23
C VAL A 125 -15.02 -4.39 11.90
N ASP A 126 -15.35 -3.97 13.10
CA ASP A 126 -16.56 -4.38 13.80
C ASP A 126 -17.75 -3.61 13.22
N VAL A 127 -18.53 -4.29 12.40
CA VAL A 127 -19.75 -3.75 11.77
C VAL A 127 -21.03 -4.23 12.47
N ALA A 128 -20.89 -5.04 13.49
CA ALA A 128 -21.99 -5.64 14.27
C ALA A 128 -21.82 -5.37 15.77
N LYS A 129 -21.53 -4.13 16.13
CA LYS A 129 -21.15 -3.67 17.48
C LYS A 129 -22.12 -4.07 18.59
N ASP A 130 -23.39 -4.34 18.26
CA ASP A 130 -24.41 -4.74 19.23
C ASP A 130 -24.55 -6.27 19.34
N ALA A 131 -23.73 -7.04 18.63
CA ALA A 131 -23.76 -8.49 18.70
C ALA A 131 -23.08 -9.00 19.98
N PRO A 132 -23.61 -10.07 20.62
CA PRO A 132 -23.01 -10.65 21.83
C PRO A 132 -21.58 -11.14 21.65
N VAL A 133 -21.24 -11.55 20.44
CA VAL A 133 -19.89 -11.98 20.06
C VAL A 133 -19.42 -11.13 18.88
N ALA A 134 -18.23 -10.57 19.01
CA ALA A 134 -17.66 -9.74 17.96
C ALA A 134 -17.43 -10.54 16.67
N SER A 135 -17.86 -9.97 15.57
CA SER A 135 -17.64 -10.51 14.23
C SER A 135 -17.06 -9.41 13.33
N TYR A 136 -15.88 -9.67 12.81
CA TYR A 136 -15.09 -8.65 12.13
C TYR A 136 -15.07 -8.88 10.63
N LEU A 137 -15.30 -7.82 9.88
CA LEU A 137 -15.08 -7.79 8.44
C LEU A 137 -13.65 -7.28 8.15
N MET A 138 -12.83 -8.11 7.52
CA MET A 138 -11.53 -7.65 7.01
C MET A 138 -11.75 -6.90 5.70
N ALA A 139 -11.39 -5.63 5.66
CA ALA A 139 -11.54 -4.78 4.50
C ALA A 139 -10.37 -3.83 4.30
N ARG A 140 -10.30 -3.23 3.11
CA ARG A 140 -9.37 -2.12 2.82
C ARG A 140 -9.78 -0.90 3.63
N LEU A 141 -8.75 -0.18 4.10
CA LEU A 141 -8.90 1.11 4.75
C LEU A 141 -8.28 2.16 3.83
N ARG A 142 -8.95 3.28 3.66
CA ARG A 142 -8.48 4.40 2.82
C ARG A 142 -8.73 5.71 3.56
N THR A 143 -7.88 6.68 3.29
CA THR A 143 -8.09 8.08 3.67
C THR A 143 -8.50 8.89 2.45
N THR A 144 -9.27 9.94 2.64
CA THR A 144 -9.56 10.93 1.60
C THR A 144 -8.44 11.96 1.45
N THR A 145 -7.52 12.02 2.40
CA THR A 145 -6.51 13.08 2.53
C THR A 145 -5.11 12.67 2.09
N GLY A 146 -4.96 11.60 1.32
CA GLY A 146 -3.67 11.18 0.77
C GLY A 146 -3.25 9.77 1.20
N LEU A 147 -1.94 9.57 1.45
CA LEU A 147 -1.40 8.27 1.84
C LEU A 147 -1.82 7.87 3.26
N GLU A 148 -2.11 6.60 3.43
CA GLU A 148 -2.30 5.99 4.72
C GLU A 148 -0.98 6.09 5.52
N ARG A 149 -1.07 6.64 6.75
CA ARG A 149 0.08 6.84 7.65
C ARG A 149 -0.17 6.20 9.00
N PRO A 150 0.89 5.88 9.76
CA PRO A 150 0.74 5.47 11.14
C PRO A 150 -0.09 6.48 11.94
N GLY A 151 -0.93 5.97 12.83
CA GLY A 151 -1.77 6.82 13.67
C GLY A 151 -3.14 7.20 13.09
N ILE A 152 -3.39 6.97 11.79
CA ILE A 152 -4.72 7.21 11.20
C ILE A 152 -5.68 6.05 11.54
N PHE A 153 -5.22 4.81 11.35
CA PHE A 153 -6.03 3.61 11.56
C PHE A 153 -5.68 2.93 12.88
N VAL A 154 -5.94 3.62 13.98
CA VAL A 154 -5.75 3.07 15.33
C VAL A 154 -6.99 2.36 15.80
N LYS A 155 -6.83 1.42 16.76
CA LYS A 155 -7.95 0.72 17.40
C LYS A 155 -9.02 1.71 17.89
N GLY A 156 -10.28 1.43 17.58
CA GLY A 156 -11.43 2.25 17.95
C GLY A 156 -11.78 3.38 16.98
N THR A 157 -10.99 3.60 15.93
CA THR A 157 -11.34 4.57 14.88
C THR A 157 -12.72 4.24 14.32
N GLU A 158 -13.60 5.22 14.31
CA GLU A 158 -14.92 5.13 13.69
C GLU A 158 -14.78 5.24 12.19
N LEU A 159 -15.43 4.32 11.48
CA LEU A 159 -15.26 4.11 10.05
C LEU A 159 -16.61 4.14 9.32
N LYS A 160 -16.63 4.72 8.13
CA LYS A 160 -17.75 4.68 7.20
C LYS A 160 -17.45 3.72 6.07
N LEU A 161 -18.39 2.83 5.77
CA LEU A 161 -18.34 1.94 4.61
C LEU A 161 -18.60 2.75 3.33
N VAL A 162 -17.73 2.56 2.36
CA VAL A 162 -17.82 3.13 1.02
C VAL A 162 -17.77 2.01 -0.01
N PHE A 163 -18.64 2.09 -1.01
CA PHE A 163 -18.65 1.17 -2.13
C PHE A 163 -17.88 1.75 -3.31
N GLU A 164 -17.13 0.92 -4.00
CA GLU A 164 -16.58 1.30 -5.31
C GLU A 164 -17.74 1.53 -6.30
N ASP A 165 -17.54 2.40 -7.27
CA ASP A 165 -18.57 2.70 -8.27
C ASP A 165 -18.80 1.49 -9.19
N GLU A 166 -17.71 0.82 -9.62
CA GLU A 166 -17.76 -0.45 -10.34
C GLU A 166 -17.60 -1.62 -9.36
N ARG A 167 -18.57 -2.52 -9.33
CA ARG A 167 -18.60 -3.65 -8.40
C ARG A 167 -18.76 -4.97 -9.14
N GLN A 168 -17.98 -5.96 -8.75
CA GLN A 168 -17.93 -7.26 -9.38
C GLN A 168 -18.47 -8.40 -8.51
N GLY A 169 -18.76 -8.14 -7.24
CA GLY A 169 -19.11 -9.14 -6.23
C GLY A 169 -17.87 -9.69 -5.54
N SER A 170 -17.03 -8.81 -5.02
CA SER A 170 -15.81 -9.17 -4.29
C SER A 170 -15.62 -8.27 -3.06
N ILE A 171 -14.73 -8.66 -2.16
CA ILE A 171 -14.36 -7.82 -1.02
C ILE A 171 -13.67 -6.52 -1.46
N ARG A 172 -13.20 -6.43 -2.69
CA ARG A 172 -12.61 -5.23 -3.27
C ARG A 172 -13.66 -4.19 -3.67
N ASP A 173 -14.93 -4.56 -3.71
CA ASP A 173 -16.04 -3.65 -4.02
C ASP A 173 -16.29 -2.64 -2.89
N ILE A 174 -15.62 -2.83 -1.74
CA ILE A 174 -15.78 -2.01 -0.55
C ILE A 174 -14.44 -1.61 0.06
N PHE A 175 -14.48 -0.49 0.75
CA PHE A 175 -13.43 -0.02 1.65
C PHE A 175 -14.03 0.82 2.78
N PHE A 176 -13.26 1.08 3.81
CA PHE A 176 -13.68 1.95 4.90
C PHE A 176 -12.81 3.21 4.95
N VAL A 177 -13.47 4.34 5.29
CA VAL A 177 -12.84 5.65 5.46
C VAL A 177 -13.10 6.14 6.89
N PRO A 178 -12.15 6.82 7.56
CA PRO A 178 -12.40 7.43 8.86
C PRO A 178 -13.64 8.32 8.83
N MET A 179 -14.54 8.17 9.79
CA MET A 179 -15.77 8.95 9.88
C MET A 179 -15.48 10.45 9.97
N SER A 180 -14.34 10.83 10.56
CA SER A 180 -13.88 12.21 10.67
C SER A 180 -13.57 12.87 9.32
N GLU A 181 -13.26 12.07 8.30
CA GLU A 181 -12.97 12.56 6.94
C GLU A 181 -14.23 12.62 6.05
N ILE A 182 -15.36 12.07 6.52
CA ILE A 182 -16.63 12.11 5.78
C ILE A 182 -17.32 13.44 6.03
N PRO A 183 -17.66 14.20 4.98
CA PRO A 183 -18.46 15.42 5.09
C PRO A 183 -19.75 15.17 5.87
N GLU A 184 -20.13 16.06 6.78
CA GLU A 184 -21.27 15.88 7.68
C GLU A 184 -22.56 15.50 6.95
N LYS A 185 -22.83 16.15 5.81
CA LYS A 185 -23.98 15.88 4.96
C LYS A 185 -24.04 14.46 4.39
N LEU A 186 -22.89 13.76 4.33
CA LEU A 186 -22.76 12.40 3.76
C LEU A 186 -22.67 11.31 4.83
N ARG A 187 -22.50 11.66 6.10
CA ARG A 187 -22.35 10.67 7.18
C ARG A 187 -23.52 9.70 7.27
N ASN A 188 -24.73 10.18 7.03
CA ASN A 188 -25.94 9.36 7.09
C ASN A 188 -26.30 8.74 5.72
N LYS A 189 -25.57 9.07 4.64
CA LYS A 189 -25.85 8.51 3.32
C LYS A 189 -25.58 7.00 3.32
N LYS A 190 -26.53 6.23 2.77
CA LYS A 190 -26.48 4.76 2.67
C LYS A 190 -27.20 4.32 1.38
N PRO A 191 -26.51 3.69 0.42
CA PRO A 191 -25.05 3.49 0.33
C PRO A 191 -24.28 4.79 0.03
N LEU A 192 -23.01 4.83 0.44
CA LEU A 192 -22.05 5.86 0.05
C LEU A 192 -21.09 5.26 -0.98
N PHE A 193 -20.85 5.98 -2.07
CA PHE A 193 -19.99 5.55 -3.17
C PHE A 193 -18.66 6.32 -3.21
N ALA A 194 -17.65 5.74 -3.85
CA ALA A 194 -16.36 6.39 -4.01
C ALA A 194 -16.49 7.75 -4.70
N SER A 195 -17.33 7.86 -5.73
CA SER A 195 -17.61 9.12 -6.45
C SER A 195 -18.32 10.21 -5.62
N ASP A 196 -18.85 9.87 -4.45
CA ASP A 196 -19.43 10.87 -3.53
C ASP A 196 -18.36 11.62 -2.72
N LEU A 197 -17.11 11.10 -2.69
CA LEU A 197 -16.01 11.61 -1.90
C LEU A 197 -14.96 12.25 -2.79
N ASP A 198 -14.34 13.29 -2.26
CA ASP A 198 -13.16 13.88 -2.87
C ASP A 198 -11.89 13.24 -2.29
N PHE A 199 -11.16 12.52 -3.14
CA PHE A 199 -9.86 11.93 -2.82
C PHE A 199 -8.72 12.82 -3.30
N ALA A 200 -8.84 14.13 -3.08
CA ALA A 200 -7.82 15.08 -3.47
C ALA A 200 -6.48 14.78 -2.80
N SER A 201 -5.39 14.95 -3.54
CA SER A 201 -4.05 14.93 -2.95
C SER A 201 -3.95 16.06 -1.92
N PRO A 202 -3.52 15.78 -0.68
CA PRO A 202 -3.42 16.81 0.33
C PRO A 202 -2.38 17.86 -0.09
N ASN A 203 -2.59 19.09 0.33
CA ASN A 203 -1.57 20.11 0.20
C ASN A 203 -0.32 19.72 1.01
N PRO A 204 0.88 20.01 0.51
CA PRO A 204 2.09 19.76 1.27
C PRO A 204 2.04 20.52 2.60
N PRO A 205 2.53 19.94 3.71
CA PRO A 205 2.63 20.64 4.96
C PRO A 205 3.53 21.88 4.80
N GLU A 206 3.15 22.95 5.45
CA GLU A 206 3.99 24.14 5.51
C GLU A 206 5.21 23.85 6.41
N VAL A 207 6.40 24.08 5.87
CA VAL A 207 7.65 23.94 6.62
C VAL A 207 8.20 25.32 6.90
N LYS A 208 8.25 25.69 8.17
CA LYS A 208 8.87 26.94 8.61
C LYS A 208 10.39 26.82 8.55
N ARG A 209 11.04 27.84 8.03
CA ARG A 209 12.50 27.90 8.00
C ARG A 209 13.07 28.03 9.42
N ASP A 210 14.07 27.19 9.70
CA ASP A 210 14.82 27.19 10.94
C ASP A 210 16.32 27.34 10.64
N PRO A 211 16.92 28.51 10.96
CA PRO A 211 18.35 28.72 10.73
C PRO A 211 19.25 27.70 11.45
N ALA A 212 18.80 27.14 12.58
CA ALA A 212 19.55 26.14 13.31
C ALA A 212 19.71 24.81 12.51
N LYS A 213 18.78 24.54 11.59
CA LYS A 213 18.80 23.36 10.71
C LYS A 213 19.55 23.56 9.39
N ALA A 214 20.04 24.78 9.11
CA ALA A 214 20.77 25.06 7.86
C ALA A 214 22.03 24.21 7.72
N LYS A 215 22.82 24.08 8.79
CA LYS A 215 24.01 23.22 8.79
C LYS A 215 23.66 21.74 8.58
N VAL A 216 22.59 21.24 9.20
CA VAL A 216 22.12 19.86 9.02
C VAL A 216 21.74 19.60 7.56
N LYS A 217 21.09 20.60 6.93
CA LYS A 217 20.76 20.55 5.49
C LYS A 217 22.02 20.50 4.62
N ASP A 218 23.03 21.29 4.93
CA ASP A 218 24.29 21.33 4.16
C ASP A 218 25.04 20.01 4.29
N ASP A 219 25.08 19.43 5.48
CA ASP A 219 25.65 18.11 5.74
C ASP A 219 24.90 17.01 4.97
N ALA A 220 23.56 17.06 4.95
CA ALA A 220 22.73 16.13 4.17
C ALA A 220 22.97 16.29 2.66
N LEU A 221 23.06 17.51 2.18
CA LEU A 221 23.34 17.81 0.77
C LEU A 221 24.72 17.30 0.36
N ALA A 222 25.74 17.48 1.20
CA ALA A 222 27.08 16.96 0.96
C ALA A 222 27.11 15.42 0.92
N ALA A 223 26.42 14.75 1.85
CA ALA A 223 26.30 13.28 1.87
C ALA A 223 25.60 12.77 0.61
N MET A 224 24.53 13.40 0.18
CA MET A 224 23.80 13.01 -1.05
C MET A 224 24.62 13.28 -2.33
N LYS A 225 25.41 14.36 -2.39
CA LYS A 225 26.35 14.60 -3.50
C LYS A 225 27.43 13.54 -3.56
N GLN A 226 27.94 13.10 -2.40
CA GLN A 226 28.88 11.99 -2.35
C GLN A 226 28.23 10.71 -2.85
N LEU A 227 27.01 10.39 -2.42
CA LEU A 227 26.26 9.25 -2.92
C LEU A 227 26.06 9.33 -4.45
N SER A 228 25.76 10.51 -5.00
CA SER A 228 25.65 10.74 -6.44
C SER A 228 26.95 10.35 -7.17
N ALA A 229 28.11 10.79 -6.67
CA ALA A 229 29.41 10.43 -7.22
C ALA A 229 29.73 8.92 -7.10
N ASP A 230 29.25 8.28 -6.04
CA ASP A 230 29.41 6.84 -5.83
C ASP A 230 28.50 6.02 -6.75
N VAL A 231 27.29 6.50 -7.04
CA VAL A 231 26.38 5.91 -8.04
C VAL A 231 27.03 5.84 -9.42
N GLU A 232 27.77 6.88 -9.83
CA GLU A 232 28.48 6.89 -11.13
C GLU A 232 29.54 5.79 -11.23
N LYS A 233 30.07 5.33 -10.10
CA LYS A 233 31.10 4.28 -10.02
C LYS A 233 30.51 2.89 -9.76
N SER A 234 29.22 2.78 -9.44
CA SER A 234 28.55 1.55 -9.06
C SER A 234 27.60 1.04 -10.15
N ARG A 235 27.94 -0.10 -10.75
CA ARG A 235 27.07 -0.75 -11.74
C ARG A 235 25.74 -1.19 -11.12
N ARG A 236 25.74 -1.66 -9.86
CA ARG A 236 24.54 -2.06 -9.14
C ARG A 236 23.60 -0.87 -8.93
N ALA A 237 24.12 0.25 -8.45
CA ALA A 237 23.33 1.45 -8.23
C ALA A 237 22.78 2.03 -9.53
N GLN A 238 23.57 2.05 -10.60
CA GLN A 238 23.10 2.44 -11.93
C GLN A 238 21.98 1.53 -12.43
N ALA A 239 22.07 0.23 -12.17
CA ALA A 239 21.02 -0.72 -12.52
C ALA A 239 19.75 -0.54 -11.68
N ASP A 240 19.84 -0.12 -10.40
CA ASP A 240 18.69 0.22 -9.58
C ASP A 240 17.93 1.44 -10.11
N LEU A 241 18.61 2.35 -10.81
CA LEU A 241 18.05 3.53 -11.46
C LEU A 241 17.70 3.33 -12.94
N SER A 242 18.03 2.18 -13.52
CA SER A 242 17.76 1.91 -14.93
C SER A 242 16.26 2.05 -15.23
N ASN A 243 15.93 2.64 -16.38
CA ASN A 243 14.55 2.88 -16.84
C ASN A 243 13.73 3.80 -15.92
N ARG A 244 14.39 4.62 -15.11
CA ARG A 244 13.73 5.58 -14.23
C ARG A 244 14.12 7.00 -14.62
N THR A 245 13.12 7.87 -14.70
CA THR A 245 13.31 9.29 -14.95
C THR A 245 12.30 10.06 -14.14
N TYR A 246 12.78 10.87 -13.19
CA TYR A 246 11.94 11.76 -12.37
C TYR A 246 12.78 12.82 -11.68
N VAL A 247 12.10 13.89 -11.29
CA VAL A 247 12.66 15.02 -10.54
C VAL A 247 11.89 15.18 -9.24
N LEU A 248 12.59 15.10 -8.12
CA LEU A 248 12.04 15.32 -6.79
C LEU A 248 12.49 16.69 -6.28
N GLY A 249 11.54 17.56 -5.98
CA GLY A 249 11.77 18.74 -5.17
C GLY A 249 11.61 18.37 -3.70
N ILE A 250 12.53 18.76 -2.85
CA ILE A 250 12.52 18.43 -1.42
C ILE A 250 12.53 19.72 -0.62
N LYS A 251 11.52 19.90 0.25
CA LYS A 251 11.40 21.01 1.17
C LYS A 251 11.77 20.56 2.57
N THR A 252 12.67 21.31 3.24
CA THR A 252 13.01 21.07 4.65
C THR A 252 13.09 22.36 5.43
N ALA A 253 13.08 22.28 6.77
CA ALA A 253 13.24 23.45 7.60
C ALA A 253 14.62 24.12 7.43
N GLY A 254 15.67 23.36 7.10
CA GLY A 254 17.01 23.89 6.89
C GLY A 254 17.27 24.46 5.49
N GLY A 255 16.39 24.23 4.53
CA GLY A 255 16.56 24.63 3.13
C GLY A 255 16.05 23.55 2.18
N ASP A 256 16.05 23.83 0.90
CA ASP A 256 15.50 22.97 -0.14
C ASP A 256 16.61 22.35 -0.98
N PHE A 257 16.31 21.23 -1.63
CA PHE A 257 17.19 20.61 -2.60
C PHE A 257 16.41 19.78 -3.63
N THR A 258 17.10 19.41 -4.68
CA THR A 258 16.54 18.64 -5.79
C THR A 258 17.30 17.31 -5.93
N LEU A 259 16.56 16.23 -6.08
CA LEU A 259 17.08 14.95 -6.58
C LEU A 259 16.56 14.71 -7.99
N ARG A 260 17.46 14.48 -8.91
CA ARG A 260 17.12 14.18 -10.30
C ARG A 260 17.66 12.82 -10.69
N VAL A 261 16.77 11.95 -11.13
CA VAL A 261 17.11 10.63 -11.66
C VAL A 261 16.85 10.63 -13.14
N ALA A 262 17.89 10.37 -13.94
CA ALA A 262 17.79 10.21 -15.38
C ALA A 262 19.01 9.45 -15.92
N GLY A 263 18.82 8.60 -16.95
CA GLY A 263 19.90 7.88 -17.59
C GLY A 263 20.74 7.02 -16.63
N ALA A 264 20.09 6.38 -15.66
CA ALA A 264 20.73 5.60 -14.60
C ALA A 264 21.70 6.40 -13.70
N ARG A 265 21.51 7.71 -13.59
CA ARG A 265 22.30 8.63 -12.75
C ARG A 265 21.42 9.29 -11.71
N LEU A 266 22.06 9.68 -10.61
CA LEU A 266 21.49 10.53 -9.59
C LEU A 266 22.22 11.87 -9.60
N ALA A 267 21.51 12.96 -9.81
CA ALA A 267 22.06 14.32 -9.60
C ALA A 267 21.40 14.96 -8.39
N VAL A 268 22.19 15.74 -7.64
CA VAL A 268 21.77 16.43 -6.43
C VAL A 268 22.12 17.88 -6.54
N GLU A 269 21.09 18.74 -6.46
CA GLU A 269 21.22 20.19 -6.62
C GLU A 269 20.68 20.90 -5.38
N ASP A 270 21.25 22.05 -5.05
CA ASP A 270 20.74 22.93 -4.00
C ASP A 270 19.53 23.72 -4.52
N GLY A 271 18.52 23.90 -3.68
CA GLY A 271 17.28 24.59 -4.04
C GLY A 271 16.25 23.69 -4.76
N LEU A 272 15.05 24.26 -4.96
CA LEU A 272 13.96 23.57 -5.67
C LEU A 272 14.13 23.69 -7.19
N PRO A 273 13.70 22.66 -7.93
CA PRO A 273 13.69 22.73 -9.39
C PRO A 273 12.55 23.64 -9.87
N ALA A 274 12.69 24.22 -11.05
CA ALA A 274 11.60 24.98 -11.69
C ALA A 274 10.33 24.13 -11.92
N LYS A 275 10.51 22.81 -12.15
CA LYS A 275 9.44 21.81 -12.26
C LYS A 275 9.90 20.52 -11.60
N ALA A 276 9.11 20.01 -10.68
CA ALA A 276 9.26 18.70 -10.07
C ALA A 276 8.13 17.77 -10.51
N ASP A 277 8.41 16.49 -10.63
CA ASP A 277 7.37 15.47 -10.78
C ASP A 277 6.68 15.24 -9.42
N PHE A 278 7.47 15.27 -8.34
CA PHE A 278 6.94 15.19 -6.98
C PHE A 278 7.66 16.18 -6.06
N VAL A 279 6.89 16.78 -5.14
CA VAL A 279 7.45 17.59 -4.05
C VAL A 279 7.29 16.79 -2.76
N LEU A 280 8.42 16.47 -2.14
CA LEU A 280 8.51 15.79 -0.86
C LEU A 280 8.75 16.83 0.24
N VAL A 281 8.28 16.56 1.44
CA VAL A 281 8.46 17.48 2.58
C VAL A 281 8.95 16.71 3.80
N ALA A 282 10.06 17.14 4.37
CA ALA A 282 10.57 16.65 5.65
C ALA A 282 10.91 17.85 6.53
N GLU A 283 10.35 17.91 7.74
CA GLU A 283 10.70 19.00 8.65
C GLU A 283 12.18 18.98 8.99
N ASP A 284 12.74 17.78 9.25
CA ASP A 284 14.16 17.61 9.57
C ASP A 284 14.96 17.12 8.35
N PRO A 285 15.96 17.92 7.87
CA PRO A 285 16.83 17.49 6.78
C PRO A 285 17.72 16.29 7.15
N ALA A 286 17.89 15.97 8.44
CA ALA A 286 18.65 14.80 8.89
C ALA A 286 18.12 13.46 8.34
N VAL A 287 16.85 13.39 7.94
CA VAL A 287 16.25 12.22 7.26
C VAL A 287 17.10 11.80 6.05
N PHE A 288 17.64 12.76 5.31
CA PHE A 288 18.41 12.47 4.09
C PHE A 288 19.86 12.05 4.39
N SER A 289 20.48 12.57 5.45
CA SER A 289 21.77 12.07 5.94
C SER A 289 21.63 10.64 6.47
N ALA A 290 20.56 10.38 7.22
CA ALA A 290 20.25 9.04 7.73
C ALA A 290 20.05 8.05 6.58
N TRP A 291 19.29 8.42 5.55
CA TRP A 291 19.12 7.59 4.35
C TRP A 291 20.43 7.19 3.68
N VAL A 292 21.35 8.14 3.47
CA VAL A 292 22.65 7.88 2.83
C VAL A 292 23.49 6.93 3.70
N ASN A 293 23.40 7.05 5.03
CA ASN A 293 24.23 6.27 5.94
C ASN A 293 23.71 4.84 6.19
N ASP A 294 22.48 4.61 6.56
CA ASP A 294 21.89 3.26 6.75
C ASP A 294 20.37 3.30 6.93
N GLY A 295 19.76 4.47 6.84
CA GLY A 295 18.32 4.65 6.95
C GLY A 295 17.56 4.30 5.67
N SER A 296 16.26 4.62 5.67
CA SER A 296 15.36 4.38 4.56
C SER A 296 14.39 5.55 4.41
N LEU A 297 14.28 6.07 3.19
CA LEU A 297 13.25 7.07 2.87
C LEU A 297 11.84 6.45 2.92
N THR A 298 11.74 5.17 2.58
CA THR A 298 10.50 4.41 2.68
C THR A 298 10.02 4.34 4.13
N ASP A 299 10.92 4.02 5.08
CA ASP A 299 10.58 3.98 6.50
C ASP A 299 10.24 5.38 7.03
N ALA A 300 11.03 6.39 6.65
CA ALA A 300 10.75 7.78 7.01
C ALA A 300 9.37 8.24 6.52
N ALA A 301 8.94 7.80 5.34
CA ALA A 301 7.61 8.09 4.81
C ALA A 301 6.51 7.38 5.61
N VAL A 302 6.73 6.11 5.96
CA VAL A 302 5.79 5.32 6.76
C VAL A 302 5.67 5.88 8.19
N GLU A 303 6.77 6.32 8.78
CA GLU A 303 6.81 6.93 10.11
C GLU A 303 6.30 8.39 10.14
N GLY A 304 6.04 8.96 8.95
CA GLY A 304 5.55 10.33 8.83
C GLY A 304 6.62 11.42 8.91
N ALA A 305 7.90 11.04 9.00
CA ALA A 305 9.04 11.98 8.95
C ALA A 305 9.29 12.56 7.55
N LEU A 306 8.81 11.87 6.51
CA LEU A 306 8.83 12.30 5.11
C LEU A 306 7.40 12.31 4.55
N TRP A 307 6.89 13.49 4.22
CA TRP A 307 5.59 13.63 3.56
C TRP A 307 5.72 13.43 2.05
N LEU A 308 4.74 12.74 1.48
CA LEU A 308 4.62 12.45 0.05
C LEU A 308 3.25 12.88 -0.49
N PRO A 309 3.16 13.38 -1.73
CA PRO A 309 1.89 13.82 -2.30
C PRO A 309 0.94 12.67 -2.65
N ASN A 310 1.45 11.52 -3.05
CA ASN A 310 0.67 10.39 -3.58
C ASN A 310 1.45 9.07 -3.56
N LYS A 311 0.80 8.00 -4.02
CA LYS A 311 1.39 6.66 -4.11
C LYS A 311 2.51 6.54 -5.15
N GLU A 312 2.42 7.28 -6.23
CA GLU A 312 3.45 7.31 -7.27
C GLU A 312 4.77 7.85 -6.72
N ALA A 313 4.70 8.90 -5.88
CA ALA A 313 5.87 9.40 -5.16
C ALA A 313 6.43 8.37 -4.17
N PHE A 314 5.59 7.55 -3.54
CA PHE A 314 6.05 6.47 -2.68
C PHE A 314 6.79 5.39 -3.47
N GLN A 315 6.32 5.04 -4.66
CA GLN A 315 6.89 3.96 -5.48
C GLN A 315 8.33 4.25 -5.97
N VAL A 316 8.77 5.49 -5.94
CA VAL A 316 10.17 5.82 -6.31
C VAL A 316 11.15 5.57 -5.16
N LEU A 317 10.69 5.60 -3.90
CA LEU A 317 11.55 5.51 -2.72
C LEU A 317 12.33 4.18 -2.60
N PRO A 318 11.74 2.99 -2.85
CA PRO A 318 12.46 1.73 -2.73
C PRO A 318 13.68 1.61 -3.66
N ALA A 319 13.67 2.30 -4.79
CA ALA A 319 14.83 2.35 -5.68
C ALA A 319 15.93 3.24 -5.10
N LEU A 320 15.56 4.38 -4.53
CA LEU A 320 16.49 5.28 -3.85
C LEU A 320 17.12 4.61 -2.61
N ASP A 321 16.32 3.87 -1.83
CA ASP A 321 16.80 3.17 -0.62
C ASP A 321 17.85 2.09 -0.91
N ARG A 322 17.86 1.55 -2.13
CA ARG A 322 18.89 0.60 -2.54
C ARG A 322 20.25 1.23 -2.84
N LEU A 323 20.28 2.50 -3.24
CA LEU A 323 21.48 3.15 -3.74
C LEU A 323 22.64 3.12 -2.74
N PRO A 324 22.47 3.51 -1.45
CA PRO A 324 23.57 3.48 -0.49
C PRO A 324 24.15 2.07 -0.27
N ARG A 325 23.30 1.04 -0.32
CA ARG A 325 23.73 -0.36 -0.16
C ARG A 325 24.43 -0.88 -1.41
N SER A 326 23.88 -0.57 -2.59
CA SER A 326 24.46 -0.96 -3.88
C SER A 326 25.85 -0.35 -4.10
N THR A 327 25.99 0.95 -3.80
CA THR A 327 27.29 1.65 -3.91
C THR A 327 28.32 1.07 -2.94
N ARG A 328 27.98 0.88 -1.66
CA ARG A 328 28.89 0.32 -0.67
C ARG A 328 29.36 -1.08 -1.05
N ARG A 329 28.49 -1.92 -1.57
CA ARG A 329 28.85 -3.27 -2.01
C ARG A 329 29.87 -3.24 -3.14
N ASP A 330 29.60 -2.47 -4.20
CA ASP A 330 30.51 -2.36 -5.34
C ASP A 330 31.86 -1.71 -5.00
N LEU A 331 31.88 -0.78 -4.04
CA LEU A 331 33.13 -0.13 -3.61
C LEU A 331 33.98 -0.99 -2.66
N ARG A 332 33.34 -1.93 -1.92
CA ARG A 332 34.09 -2.93 -1.09
C ARG A 332 34.71 -4.00 -1.96
N ASP A 333 34.01 -4.46 -2.99
CA ASP A 333 34.49 -5.51 -3.89
C ASP A 333 35.66 -5.04 -4.78
N LYS A 334 35.97 -3.73 -4.76
CA LYS A 334 37.13 -3.12 -5.48
C LYS A 334 38.36 -2.88 -4.61
N LYS A 335 38.29 -3.15 -3.30
CA LYS A 335 39.44 -3.13 -2.36
C LYS A 335 39.93 -4.52 -2.09
#